data_5c1eaf080da3831a47f3e48767d0beac
#
_entry.id   5c1eaf080da3831a47f3e48767d0beac
#
_cell.length_a   1.000
_cell.length_b   1.000
_cell.length_c   1.000
_cell.angle_alpha   90.00
_cell.angle_beta   90.00
_cell.angle_gamma   90.00
#
_symmetry.space_group_name_H-M   'P 1'
#
loop_
_entity.id
_entity.type
_entity.pdbx_description
1 polymer ?
#
loop_
_entity_poly.entity_id
_entity_poly.type
_entity_poly.pdbx_seq_one_letter_code
_entity_poly.pdbx_strand_id
1 'polypeptide(L)'
;MIPTIRNGLEAASHNLSVVSHNIANAGSNGFKKSRADFYDTYGVGLGSLPGIDLGQGARTDGPRRLHSQGSLKPSASELDIAVSGLGMFVTTKADDANPVVFTRDGSFRLEDDGRVVTWDGRSLIDSEGQPIYIPIQRTDENGNRQLLTAVNISIAGQIEAVYGTAVPNKSAAPSEIVDLGTIALARFGNVGALKSIGSGQFVTTEKSGLPQLGIAGQANFGDIQSGNLEMSNINMTDELTKMMQAQQAYSAS
;
A
#
# COMPACT_ATOMS: atom_id res chain seq x y z
N MET A 1 -42.05 -2.91 9.08
CA MET A 1 -41.26 -2.29 10.18
C MET A 1 -40.10 -3.15 10.67
N ILE A 2 -40.31 -4.43 11.07
CA ILE A 2 -39.19 -5.30 11.53
C ILE A 2 -38.03 -5.43 10.51
N PRO A 3 -38.28 -5.66 9.20
CA PRO A 3 -37.21 -5.71 8.21
C PRO A 3 -36.43 -4.40 8.08
N THR A 4 -37.10 -3.27 8.14
CA THR A 4 -36.49 -1.93 8.04
C THR A 4 -35.55 -1.65 9.22
N ILE A 5 -36.02 -2.00 10.44
CA ILE A 5 -35.18 -1.86 11.65
C ILE A 5 -33.97 -2.78 11.59
N ARG A 6 -34.15 -4.04 11.17
CA ARG A 6 -33.03 -4.98 11.01
C ARG A 6 -32.02 -4.49 9.99
N ASN A 7 -32.46 -4.01 8.83
CA ASN A 7 -31.56 -3.45 7.80
C ASN A 7 -30.80 -2.21 8.33
N GLY A 8 -31.48 -1.35 9.11
CA GLY A 8 -30.83 -0.21 9.76
C GLY A 8 -29.75 -0.62 10.77
N LEU A 9 -30.05 -1.63 11.58
CA LEU A 9 -29.10 -2.19 12.56
C LEU A 9 -27.88 -2.84 11.88
N GLU A 10 -28.11 -3.63 10.83
CA GLU A 10 -27.03 -4.24 10.04
C GLU A 10 -26.16 -3.17 9.38
N ALA A 11 -26.76 -2.12 8.83
CA ALA A 11 -26.04 -0.99 8.23
C ALA A 11 -25.19 -0.23 9.27
N ALA A 12 -25.74 0.06 10.44
CA ALA A 12 -25.01 0.73 11.53
C ALA A 12 -23.88 -0.13 12.06
N SER A 13 -24.10 -1.45 12.24
CA SER A 13 -23.06 -2.40 12.66
C SER A 13 -21.93 -2.51 11.64
N HIS A 14 -22.26 -2.57 10.34
CA HIS A 14 -21.28 -2.60 9.27
C HIS A 14 -20.43 -1.32 9.25
N ASN A 15 -21.08 -0.14 9.37
CA ASN A 15 -20.37 1.14 9.45
C ASN A 15 -19.41 1.18 10.65
N LEU A 16 -19.90 0.76 11.82
CA LEU A 16 -19.07 0.70 13.02
C LEU A 16 -17.84 -0.22 12.83
N SER A 17 -18.03 -1.37 12.19
CA SER A 17 -16.92 -2.28 11.87
C SER A 17 -15.89 -1.64 10.94
N VAL A 18 -16.32 -0.96 9.87
CA VAL A 18 -15.42 -0.27 8.93
C VAL A 18 -14.65 0.85 9.60
N VAL A 19 -15.32 1.68 10.41
CA VAL A 19 -14.68 2.77 11.14
C VAL A 19 -13.70 2.24 12.18
N SER A 20 -14.07 1.20 12.93
CA SER A 20 -13.19 0.56 13.91
C SER A 20 -11.94 -0.02 13.24
N HIS A 21 -12.10 -0.66 12.08
CA HIS A 21 -10.97 -1.16 11.29
C HIS A 21 -10.05 -0.03 10.81
N ASN A 22 -10.62 1.10 10.36
CA ASN A 22 -9.83 2.28 10.00
C ASN A 22 -9.03 2.79 11.21
N ILE A 23 -9.68 3.01 12.36
CA ILE A 23 -9.02 3.50 13.57
C ILE A 23 -7.88 2.58 14.00
N ALA A 24 -8.10 1.26 14.00
CA ALA A 24 -7.09 0.27 14.34
C ALA A 24 -5.85 0.33 13.44
N ASN A 25 -6.01 0.76 12.18
CA ASN A 25 -4.94 0.86 11.18
C ASN A 25 -4.47 2.29 10.91
N ALA A 26 -4.82 3.26 11.75
CA ALA A 26 -4.42 4.65 11.56
C ALA A 26 -2.89 4.85 11.65
N GLY A 27 -2.19 3.99 12.40
CA GLY A 27 -0.73 4.00 12.51
C GLY A 27 0.00 3.10 11.51
N SER A 28 -0.72 2.37 10.64
CA SER A 28 -0.10 1.45 9.68
C SER A 28 0.41 2.19 8.45
N ASN A 29 1.64 1.90 8.02
CA ASN A 29 2.24 2.48 6.82
C ASN A 29 1.50 2.01 5.56
N GLY A 30 1.30 2.91 4.60
CA GLY A 30 0.66 2.60 3.32
C GLY A 30 -0.82 2.18 3.41
N PHE A 31 -1.42 2.19 4.60
CA PHE A 31 -2.81 1.79 4.76
C PHE A 31 -3.76 2.76 4.05
N LYS A 32 -4.76 2.21 3.40
CA LYS A 32 -5.82 2.97 2.71
C LYS A 32 -7.15 2.74 3.41
N LYS A 33 -7.78 3.83 3.87
CA LYS A 33 -9.04 3.77 4.60
C LYS A 33 -10.17 3.18 3.75
N SER A 34 -11.05 2.47 4.40
CA SER A 34 -12.28 1.96 3.81
C SER A 34 -13.45 2.87 4.16
N ARG A 35 -14.43 2.92 3.27
CA ARG A 35 -15.70 3.60 3.50
C ARG A 35 -16.85 2.63 3.24
N ALA A 36 -17.84 2.62 4.11
CA ALA A 36 -19.11 1.95 3.88
C ALA A 36 -19.97 2.86 3.00
N ASP A 37 -20.46 2.34 1.89
CA ASP A 37 -21.43 3.03 1.04
C ASP A 37 -22.82 2.44 1.30
N PHE A 38 -23.83 3.31 1.43
CA PHE A 38 -25.22 2.95 1.73
C PHE A 38 -26.09 3.31 0.55
N TYR A 39 -27.00 2.40 0.23
CA TYR A 39 -27.99 2.56 -0.80
C TYR A 39 -29.37 2.38 -0.17
N ASP A 40 -30.30 3.26 -0.51
CA ASP A 40 -31.70 3.07 -0.18
C ASP A 40 -32.31 1.93 -1.02
N THR A 41 -33.20 1.19 -0.43
CA THR A 41 -33.87 0.07 -1.08
C THR A 41 -35.37 0.36 -1.14
N TYR A 42 -35.90 0.41 -2.36
CA TYR A 42 -37.33 0.52 -2.61
C TYR A 42 -37.87 -0.87 -2.95
N GLY A 43 -38.98 -1.24 -2.30
CA GLY A 43 -39.73 -2.45 -2.61
C GLY A 43 -40.98 -2.12 -3.39
N VAL A 44 -41.13 -2.73 -4.57
CA VAL A 44 -42.43 -2.78 -5.26
C VAL A 44 -43.29 -3.80 -4.52
N GLY A 45 -44.11 -3.36 -3.55
CA GLY A 45 -45.05 -4.23 -2.87
C GLY A 45 -46.20 -4.63 -3.80
N LEU A 46 -46.51 -5.93 -3.84
CA LEU A 46 -47.77 -6.40 -4.41
C LEU A 46 -48.95 -5.75 -3.62
N GLY A 47 -49.53 -4.70 -4.19
CA GLY A 47 -50.63 -3.97 -3.58
C GLY A 47 -50.36 -2.49 -3.27
N SER A 48 -49.19 -1.93 -3.64
CA SER A 48 -48.95 -0.49 -3.53
C SER A 48 -49.77 0.28 -4.56
N LEU A 49 -50.42 1.35 -4.10
CA LEU A 49 -51.07 2.31 -4.99
C LEU A 49 -50.03 2.90 -5.95
N PRO A 50 -50.34 3.13 -7.23
CA PRO A 50 -49.40 3.71 -8.18
C PRO A 50 -48.88 5.06 -7.64
N GLY A 51 -47.55 5.17 -7.45
CA GLY A 51 -46.88 6.37 -7.01
C GLY A 51 -46.50 6.44 -5.51
N ILE A 52 -46.68 5.37 -4.74
CA ILE A 52 -46.23 5.30 -3.35
C ILE A 52 -45.21 4.15 -3.24
N ASP A 53 -43.92 4.48 -3.42
CA ASP A 53 -42.84 3.57 -3.16
C ASP A 53 -42.46 3.61 -1.66
N LEU A 54 -42.69 2.51 -0.97
CA LEU A 54 -42.29 2.39 0.44
C LEU A 54 -40.83 2.03 0.54
N GLY A 55 -40.04 2.88 1.17
CA GLY A 55 -38.63 2.59 1.48
C GLY A 55 -38.50 1.36 2.39
N GLN A 56 -37.68 0.41 2.01
CA GLN A 56 -37.40 -0.81 2.79
C GLN A 56 -36.13 -0.69 3.65
N GLY A 57 -35.61 0.52 3.85
CA GLY A 57 -34.40 0.79 4.61
C GLY A 57 -33.16 0.92 3.75
N ALA A 58 -32.01 0.86 4.38
CA ALA A 58 -30.70 0.95 3.73
C ALA A 58 -30.08 -0.43 3.56
N ARG A 59 -29.40 -0.62 2.44
CA ARG A 59 -28.53 -1.77 2.17
C ARG A 59 -27.10 -1.28 2.08
N THR A 60 -26.16 -2.06 2.63
CA THR A 60 -24.73 -1.82 2.49
C THR A 60 -24.16 -2.66 1.35
N ASP A 61 -23.31 -2.06 0.54
CA ASP A 61 -22.40 -2.79 -0.33
C ASP A 61 -21.07 -3.03 0.40
N GLY A 62 -20.20 -3.85 -0.16
CA GLY A 62 -18.88 -4.10 0.42
C GLY A 62 -18.09 -2.80 0.65
N PRO A 63 -17.20 -2.75 1.65
CA PRO A 63 -16.44 -1.55 1.94
C PRO A 63 -15.53 -1.16 0.78
N ARG A 64 -15.64 0.07 0.29
CA ARG A 64 -14.81 0.60 -0.78
C ARG A 64 -13.55 1.25 -0.22
N ARG A 65 -12.37 0.87 -0.74
CA ARG A 65 -11.11 1.52 -0.37
C ARG A 65 -10.90 2.82 -1.11
N LEU A 66 -10.38 3.80 -0.37
CA LEU A 66 -10.02 5.12 -0.89
C LEU A 66 -8.50 5.19 -1.01
N HIS A 67 -8.00 5.21 -2.25
CA HIS A 67 -6.56 5.20 -2.56
C HIS A 67 -5.94 6.61 -2.63
N SER A 68 -6.54 7.60 -1.94
CA SER A 68 -5.88 8.89 -1.77
C SER A 68 -4.54 8.73 -1.03
N GLN A 69 -3.59 9.58 -1.35
CA GLN A 69 -2.28 9.57 -0.71
C GLN A 69 -2.38 10.00 0.76
N GLY A 70 -1.63 9.31 1.62
CA GLY A 70 -1.41 9.70 3.01
C GLY A 70 -0.30 10.74 3.14
N SER A 71 -0.08 11.25 4.35
CA SER A 71 1.07 12.11 4.63
C SER A 71 2.37 11.31 4.57
N LEU A 72 3.44 11.95 4.11
CA LEU A 72 4.78 11.40 4.12
C LEU A 72 5.46 11.74 5.44
N LYS A 73 6.07 10.75 6.08
CA LYS A 73 6.78 10.90 7.35
C LYS A 73 8.25 10.52 7.15
N PRO A 74 9.20 11.39 7.52
CA PRO A 74 10.63 11.05 7.46
C PRO A 74 10.96 9.85 8.33
N SER A 75 11.84 8.99 7.82
CA SER A 75 12.44 7.84 8.50
C SER A 75 13.96 7.96 8.50
N ALA A 76 14.61 7.24 9.41
CA ALA A 76 16.07 7.18 9.49
C ALA A 76 16.69 6.11 8.55
N SER A 77 15.87 5.25 7.95
CA SER A 77 16.32 4.19 7.04
C SER A 77 16.27 4.66 5.60
N GLU A 78 17.34 4.50 4.85
CA GLU A 78 17.40 4.82 3.41
C GLU A 78 16.57 3.86 2.57
N LEU A 79 16.30 2.64 3.09
CA LEU A 79 15.43 1.64 2.47
C LEU A 79 13.94 1.88 2.73
N ASP A 80 13.61 2.80 3.64
CA ASP A 80 12.25 3.27 3.79
C ASP A 80 11.92 4.24 2.65
N ILE A 81 11.05 3.84 1.77
CA ILE A 81 10.72 4.60 0.56
C ILE A 81 9.22 4.84 0.44
N ALA A 82 8.86 6.00 -0.07
CA ALA A 82 7.47 6.34 -0.33
C ALA A 82 7.27 6.78 -1.79
N VAL A 83 6.10 6.50 -2.33
CA VAL A 83 5.71 7.02 -3.65
C VAL A 83 4.91 8.30 -3.45
N SER A 84 5.41 9.41 -3.98
CA SER A 84 4.71 10.69 -4.04
C SER A 84 3.97 10.80 -5.36
N GLY A 85 2.66 10.59 -5.35
CA GLY A 85 1.84 10.56 -6.57
C GLY A 85 1.24 9.18 -6.88
N LEU A 86 1.05 8.87 -8.17
CA LEU A 86 0.43 7.63 -8.62
C LEU A 86 1.45 6.50 -8.76
N GLY A 87 1.06 5.28 -8.38
CA GLY A 87 1.88 4.07 -8.49
C GLY A 87 1.81 3.23 -7.21
N MET A 88 2.21 2.00 -7.27
CA MET A 88 2.37 1.08 -6.14
C MET A 88 3.67 0.31 -6.33
N PHE A 89 4.34 -0.02 -5.26
CA PHE A 89 5.46 -0.95 -5.30
C PHE A 89 5.00 -2.32 -5.73
N VAL A 90 5.81 -3.00 -6.49
CA VAL A 90 5.55 -4.36 -6.96
C VAL A 90 6.47 -5.30 -6.21
N THR A 91 5.89 -6.29 -5.57
CA THR A 91 6.62 -7.28 -4.78
C THR A 91 6.29 -8.69 -5.22
N THR A 92 7.25 -9.58 -5.13
CA THR A 92 7.10 -10.98 -5.55
C THR A 92 7.57 -11.94 -4.47
N LYS A 93 6.92 -13.11 -4.44
CA LYS A 93 7.31 -14.26 -3.61
C LYS A 93 6.89 -15.53 -4.35
N ALA A 94 7.87 -16.29 -4.80
CA ALA A 94 7.66 -17.42 -5.71
C ALA A 94 6.74 -18.51 -5.12
N ASP A 95 6.83 -18.75 -3.81
CA ASP A 95 6.14 -19.86 -3.13
C ASP A 95 4.77 -19.46 -2.55
N ASP A 96 4.23 -18.29 -2.92
CA ASP A 96 2.96 -17.81 -2.41
C ASP A 96 1.80 -18.06 -3.41
N ALA A 97 0.59 -18.20 -2.89
CA ALA A 97 -0.64 -18.28 -3.69
C ALA A 97 -0.87 -17.05 -4.59
N ASN A 98 -0.32 -15.89 -4.17
CA ASN A 98 -0.31 -14.66 -4.93
C ASN A 98 1.17 -14.25 -5.16
N PRO A 99 1.80 -14.74 -6.23
CA PRO A 99 3.23 -14.51 -6.45
C PRO A 99 3.57 -13.02 -6.62
N VAL A 100 2.68 -12.23 -7.22
CA VAL A 100 2.86 -10.80 -7.42
C VAL A 100 1.81 -10.02 -6.62
N VAL A 101 2.27 -9.09 -5.80
CA VAL A 101 1.46 -8.27 -4.93
C VAL A 101 1.89 -6.81 -5.03
N PHE A 102 0.92 -5.92 -4.88
CA PHE A 102 1.10 -4.48 -4.96
C PHE A 102 0.89 -3.84 -3.60
N THR A 103 1.77 -2.92 -3.23
CA THR A 103 1.68 -2.25 -1.92
C THR A 103 2.08 -0.78 -2.01
N ARG A 104 1.60 0.00 -1.03
CA ARG A 104 2.07 1.37 -0.76
C ARG A 104 2.94 1.42 0.50
N ASP A 105 3.05 0.30 1.21
CA ASP A 105 3.98 0.19 2.31
C ASP A 105 5.41 0.08 1.76
N GLY A 106 6.23 1.05 2.07
CA GLY A 106 7.61 1.17 1.63
C GLY A 106 8.63 0.84 2.72
N SER A 107 8.22 0.20 3.81
CA SER A 107 9.12 -0.26 4.86
C SER A 107 9.85 -1.53 4.42
N PHE A 108 10.90 -1.34 3.61
CA PHE A 108 11.73 -2.43 3.13
C PHE A 108 12.93 -2.67 4.03
N ARG A 109 13.42 -3.89 4.02
CA ARG A 109 14.63 -4.30 4.72
C ARG A 109 15.54 -5.09 3.79
N LEU A 110 16.82 -5.05 4.08
CA LEU A 110 17.82 -5.90 3.44
C LEU A 110 17.91 -7.23 4.19
N GLU A 111 17.76 -8.33 3.48
CA GLU A 111 17.96 -9.68 4.00
C GLU A 111 19.45 -10.08 3.94
N ASP A 112 19.87 -11.09 4.68
CA ASP A 112 21.27 -11.52 4.75
C ASP A 112 21.85 -11.97 3.41
N ASP A 113 20.99 -12.41 2.51
CA ASP A 113 21.36 -12.79 1.14
C ASP A 113 21.45 -11.58 0.18
N GLY A 114 21.12 -10.38 0.65
CA GLY A 114 21.15 -9.14 -0.13
C GLY A 114 19.86 -8.79 -0.85
N ARG A 115 18.77 -9.50 -0.64
CA ARG A 115 17.46 -9.14 -1.23
C ARG A 115 16.80 -8.00 -0.45
N VAL A 116 16.19 -7.08 -1.18
CA VAL A 116 15.34 -6.04 -0.61
C VAL A 116 13.92 -6.60 -0.46
N VAL A 117 13.48 -6.79 0.78
CA VAL A 117 12.22 -7.48 1.08
C VAL A 117 11.31 -6.65 1.99
N THR A 118 10.02 -6.96 1.90
CA THR A 118 9.00 -6.50 2.85
C THR A 118 9.09 -7.32 4.15
N TRP A 119 8.34 -6.89 5.18
CA TRP A 119 8.31 -7.58 6.47
C TRP A 119 7.86 -9.06 6.39
N ASP A 120 7.06 -9.43 5.37
CA ASP A 120 6.59 -10.81 5.12
C ASP A 120 7.46 -11.59 4.13
N GLY A 121 8.66 -11.05 3.80
CA GLY A 121 9.66 -11.71 2.97
C GLY A 121 9.36 -11.71 1.47
N ARG A 122 8.59 -10.73 0.99
CA ARG A 122 8.39 -10.49 -0.45
C ARG A 122 9.48 -9.60 -0.99
N SER A 123 10.11 -10.02 -2.07
CA SER A 123 11.15 -9.22 -2.72
C SER A 123 10.56 -8.08 -3.54
N LEU A 124 11.14 -6.89 -3.40
CA LEU A 124 10.87 -5.77 -4.30
C LEU A 124 11.45 -6.09 -5.67
N ILE A 125 10.74 -5.74 -6.75
CA ILE A 125 11.21 -5.99 -8.11
C ILE A 125 11.66 -4.70 -8.81
N ASP A 126 12.57 -4.89 -9.74
CA ASP A 126 13.05 -3.85 -10.64
C ASP A 126 12.16 -3.68 -11.89
N SER A 127 12.52 -2.74 -12.75
CA SER A 127 11.84 -2.47 -14.01
C SER A 127 11.88 -3.63 -15.01
N GLU A 128 12.77 -4.59 -14.85
CA GLU A 128 12.90 -5.80 -15.68
C GLU A 128 12.10 -6.98 -15.11
N GLY A 129 11.47 -6.80 -13.93
CA GLY A 129 10.67 -7.83 -13.25
C GLY A 129 11.51 -8.78 -12.40
N GLN A 130 12.78 -8.46 -12.13
CA GLN A 130 13.67 -9.27 -11.31
C GLN A 130 13.65 -8.75 -9.85
N PRO A 131 13.86 -9.65 -8.86
CA PRO A 131 14.06 -9.23 -7.47
C PRO A 131 15.29 -8.33 -7.35
N ILE A 132 15.16 -7.23 -6.63
CA ILE A 132 16.29 -6.32 -6.37
C ILE A 132 17.22 -6.96 -5.36
N TYR A 133 18.49 -6.99 -5.74
CA TYR A 133 19.58 -7.61 -4.98
C TYR A 133 20.70 -6.60 -4.70
N ILE A 134 20.99 -6.36 -3.43
CA ILE A 134 22.07 -5.47 -2.96
C ILE A 134 23.10 -6.32 -2.23
N PRO A 135 24.19 -6.73 -2.86
CA PRO A 135 25.23 -7.55 -2.21
C PRO A 135 25.79 -6.81 -0.99
N ILE A 136 25.72 -7.43 0.19
CA ILE A 136 26.31 -6.85 1.42
C ILE A 136 27.84 -6.83 1.32
N GLN A 137 28.40 -7.80 0.61
CA GLN A 137 29.83 -7.92 0.33
C GLN A 137 30.05 -8.21 -1.15
N ARG A 138 31.06 -7.57 -1.73
CA ARG A 138 31.52 -7.87 -3.09
C ARG A 138 33.04 -7.88 -3.13
N THR A 139 33.58 -8.46 -4.18
CA THR A 139 35.03 -8.39 -4.48
C THR A 139 35.19 -7.48 -5.68
N ASP A 140 36.10 -6.50 -5.59
CA ASP A 140 36.42 -5.61 -6.70
C ASP A 140 37.24 -6.34 -7.78
N GLU A 141 37.52 -5.68 -8.91
CA GLU A 141 38.33 -6.23 -10.00
C GLU A 141 39.77 -6.54 -9.57
N ASN A 142 40.23 -5.96 -8.47
CA ASN A 142 41.57 -6.15 -7.90
C ASN A 142 41.60 -7.24 -6.81
N GLY A 143 40.50 -7.94 -6.57
CA GLY A 143 40.43 -9.00 -5.56
C GLY A 143 40.25 -8.50 -4.12
N ASN A 144 40.02 -7.21 -3.88
CA ASN A 144 39.77 -6.67 -2.53
C ASN A 144 38.33 -6.86 -2.14
N ARG A 145 38.09 -7.24 -0.89
CA ARG A 145 36.76 -7.28 -0.31
C ARG A 145 36.24 -5.88 -0.04
N GLN A 146 35.07 -5.59 -0.55
CA GLN A 146 34.32 -4.38 -0.31
C GLN A 146 33.04 -4.69 0.48
N LEU A 147 32.73 -3.81 1.42
CA LEU A 147 31.49 -3.88 2.21
C LEU A 147 30.55 -2.76 1.80
N LEU A 148 29.25 -3.06 1.82
CA LEU A 148 28.20 -2.07 1.64
C LEU A 148 28.30 -1.01 2.75
N THR A 149 28.43 0.25 2.35
CA THR A 149 28.55 1.40 3.28
C THR A 149 27.27 2.21 3.31
N ALA A 150 26.63 2.43 2.17
CA ALA A 150 25.39 3.18 2.04
C ALA A 150 24.60 2.71 0.81
N VAL A 151 23.31 2.95 0.83
CA VAL A 151 22.40 2.74 -0.30
C VAL A 151 21.71 4.06 -0.60
N ASN A 152 21.84 4.57 -1.81
CA ASN A 152 21.15 5.76 -2.25
C ASN A 152 20.02 5.37 -3.20
N ILE A 153 18.83 5.92 -3.01
CA ILE A 153 17.71 5.73 -3.92
C ILE A 153 17.31 7.08 -4.48
N SER A 154 17.42 7.23 -5.78
CA SER A 154 17.09 8.47 -6.48
C SER A 154 15.58 8.68 -6.59
N ILE A 155 15.16 9.90 -6.91
CA ILE A 155 13.76 10.26 -7.15
C ILE A 155 13.14 9.42 -8.28
N ALA A 156 13.96 9.02 -9.26
CA ALA A 156 13.55 8.13 -10.35
C ALA A 156 13.48 6.65 -9.95
N GLY A 157 13.82 6.32 -8.70
CA GLY A 157 13.82 4.94 -8.20
C GLY A 157 15.06 4.13 -8.56
N GLN A 158 16.11 4.77 -9.08
CA GLN A 158 17.40 4.12 -9.32
C GLN A 158 18.10 3.85 -8.00
N ILE A 159 18.58 2.64 -7.81
CA ILE A 159 19.25 2.18 -6.60
C ILE A 159 20.75 2.17 -6.85
N GLU A 160 21.48 2.93 -6.07
CA GLU A 160 22.93 3.01 -6.09
C GLU A 160 23.49 2.51 -4.76
N ALA A 161 24.34 1.50 -4.80
CA ALA A 161 25.05 1.02 -3.62
C ALA A 161 26.47 1.57 -3.59
N VAL A 162 26.85 2.07 -2.44
CA VAL A 162 28.18 2.60 -2.16
C VAL A 162 28.99 1.56 -1.40
N TYR A 163 30.07 1.12 -1.97
CA TYR A 163 30.96 0.12 -1.37
C TYR A 163 32.28 0.75 -0.92
N GLY A 164 32.67 0.43 0.31
CA GLY A 164 33.96 0.83 0.89
C GLY A 164 34.89 -0.36 1.10
N THR A 165 36.19 -0.14 1.04
CA THR A 165 37.19 -1.19 1.28
C THR A 165 37.25 -1.56 2.76
N ALA A 166 37.15 -2.86 3.08
CA ALA A 166 37.18 -3.38 4.46
C ALA A 166 38.58 -3.41 5.09
N VAL A 167 39.62 -2.78 4.51
CA VAL A 167 40.99 -2.85 5.01
C VAL A 167 41.30 -1.67 5.92
N PRO A 168 41.49 -1.88 7.25
CA PRO A 168 41.78 -0.81 8.20
C PRO A 168 43.24 -0.39 8.13
N ASN A 169 43.77 0.16 7.12
CA ASN A 169 45.08 0.81 7.08
C ASN A 169 45.58 1.23 5.70
N LYS A 170 44.75 1.29 4.70
CA LYS A 170 45.12 1.87 3.42
C LYS A 170 44.28 3.12 3.21
N SER A 171 45.00 4.24 2.92
CA SER A 171 44.39 5.53 2.53
C SER A 171 43.08 5.28 1.78
N ALA A 172 41.98 5.93 2.20
CA ALA A 172 40.63 5.72 1.72
C ALA A 172 40.61 5.45 0.20
N ALA A 173 40.43 4.18 -0.17
CA ALA A 173 40.15 3.87 -1.56
C ALA A 173 38.84 4.56 -1.93
N PRO A 174 38.72 5.13 -3.13
CA PRO A 174 37.50 5.80 -3.55
C PRO A 174 36.33 4.85 -3.37
N SER A 175 35.25 5.35 -2.76
CA SER A 175 34.00 4.61 -2.64
C SER A 175 33.52 4.29 -4.05
N GLU A 176 33.29 3.03 -4.34
CA GLU A 176 32.75 2.61 -5.64
C GLU A 176 31.23 2.66 -5.59
N ILE A 177 30.64 3.38 -6.53
CA ILE A 177 29.18 3.48 -6.68
C ILE A 177 28.77 2.47 -7.76
N VAL A 178 27.84 1.62 -7.43
CA VAL A 178 27.31 0.58 -8.34
C VAL A 178 25.82 0.78 -8.50
N ASP A 179 25.38 0.90 -9.74
CA ASP A 179 23.96 0.89 -10.11
C ASP A 179 23.43 -0.55 -10.05
N LEU A 180 22.37 -0.74 -9.27
CA LEU A 180 21.76 -2.04 -9.03
C LEU A 180 20.38 -2.19 -9.70
N GLY A 181 19.97 -1.19 -10.48
CA GLY A 181 18.70 -1.19 -11.19
C GLY A 181 17.71 -0.14 -10.69
N THR A 182 16.51 -0.16 -11.25
CA THR A 182 15.49 0.85 -10.99
C THR A 182 14.21 0.17 -10.48
N ILE A 183 13.63 0.70 -9.42
CA ILE A 183 12.41 0.16 -8.78
C ILE A 183 11.24 0.23 -9.77
N ALA A 184 10.53 -0.89 -9.93
CA ALA A 184 9.29 -0.94 -10.67
C ALA A 184 8.13 -0.33 -9.87
N LEU A 185 7.36 0.52 -10.52
CA LEU A 185 6.06 0.95 -10.04
C LEU A 185 4.96 0.37 -10.92
N ALA A 186 3.84 0.00 -10.31
CA ALA A 186 2.65 -0.44 -11.01
C ALA A 186 1.52 0.60 -10.90
N ARG A 187 0.80 0.79 -11.98
CA ARG A 187 -0.40 1.63 -12.06
C ARG A 187 -1.56 0.82 -12.62
N PHE A 188 -2.77 1.15 -12.20
CA PHE A 188 -3.99 0.47 -12.61
C PHE A 188 -5.00 1.47 -13.18
N GLY A 189 -5.77 1.03 -14.16
CA GLY A 189 -6.89 1.82 -14.69
C GLY A 189 -7.99 2.04 -13.64
N ASN A 190 -8.23 1.03 -12.80
CA ASN A 190 -9.20 1.10 -11.71
C ASN A 190 -8.61 0.56 -10.41
N VAL A 191 -7.96 1.44 -9.66
CA VAL A 191 -7.33 1.11 -8.35
C VAL A 191 -8.36 0.65 -7.32
N GLY A 192 -9.59 1.19 -7.38
CA GLY A 192 -10.67 0.84 -6.46
C GLY A 192 -11.19 -0.59 -6.60
N ALA A 193 -10.89 -1.26 -7.71
CA ALA A 193 -11.26 -2.65 -7.97
C ALA A 193 -10.17 -3.66 -7.57
N LEU A 194 -9.03 -3.22 -7.05
CA LEU A 194 -8.02 -4.12 -6.50
C LEU A 194 -8.56 -4.86 -5.28
N LYS A 195 -8.25 -6.15 -5.19
CA LYS A 195 -8.61 -6.97 -4.04
C LYS A 195 -7.51 -6.84 -2.98
N SER A 196 -7.90 -6.41 -1.78
CA SER A 196 -6.98 -6.43 -0.63
C SER A 196 -6.85 -7.85 -0.08
N ILE A 197 -5.62 -8.24 0.21
CA ILE A 197 -5.30 -9.53 0.85
C ILE A 197 -4.81 -9.36 2.30
N GLY A 198 -4.89 -8.13 2.84
CA GLY A 198 -4.40 -7.79 4.18
C GLY A 198 -3.08 -7.01 4.13
N SER A 199 -2.63 -6.51 5.29
CA SER A 199 -1.29 -5.90 5.47
C SER A 199 -0.93 -4.79 4.45
N GLY A 200 -1.90 -4.02 3.98
CA GLY A 200 -1.65 -3.00 2.96
C GLY A 200 -1.32 -3.54 1.57
N GLN A 201 -1.56 -4.83 1.34
CA GLN A 201 -1.27 -5.53 0.10
C GLN A 201 -2.51 -5.73 -0.77
N PHE A 202 -2.29 -5.67 -2.08
CA PHE A 202 -3.34 -5.74 -3.09
C PHE A 202 -2.96 -6.70 -4.20
N VAL A 203 -3.97 -7.37 -4.76
CA VAL A 203 -3.82 -8.20 -5.96
C VAL A 203 -4.79 -7.72 -7.05
N THR A 204 -4.44 -7.99 -8.29
CA THR A 204 -5.26 -7.65 -9.45
C THR A 204 -6.57 -8.42 -9.45
N THR A 205 -7.58 -7.80 -10.04
CA THR A 205 -8.85 -8.43 -10.40
C THR A 205 -9.15 -8.16 -11.86
N GLU A 206 -10.11 -8.88 -12.45
CA GLU A 206 -10.58 -8.59 -13.81
C GLU A 206 -11.04 -7.14 -13.99
N LYS A 207 -11.64 -6.55 -12.94
CA LYS A 207 -12.16 -5.18 -12.96
C LYS A 207 -11.09 -4.11 -12.75
N SER A 208 -9.94 -4.44 -12.15
CA SER A 208 -8.81 -3.51 -11.98
C SER A 208 -8.05 -3.29 -13.28
N GLY A 209 -8.13 -4.25 -14.19
CA GLY A 209 -7.30 -4.34 -15.37
C GLY A 209 -5.88 -4.84 -15.06
N LEU A 210 -5.08 -4.99 -16.11
CA LEU A 210 -3.67 -5.39 -16.00
C LEU A 210 -2.82 -4.26 -15.40
N PRO A 211 -1.78 -4.59 -14.62
CA PRO A 211 -0.84 -3.60 -14.13
C PRO A 211 -0.05 -2.99 -15.29
N GLN A 212 0.02 -1.67 -15.33
CA GLN A 212 0.96 -0.94 -16.16
C GLN A 212 2.22 -0.73 -15.34
N LEU A 213 3.31 -1.38 -15.73
CA LEU A 213 4.61 -1.20 -15.08
C LEU A 213 5.33 0.00 -15.68
N GLY A 214 6.08 0.70 -14.86
CA GLY A 214 6.88 1.85 -15.27
C GLY A 214 7.85 2.28 -14.19
N ILE A 215 8.59 3.34 -14.49
CA ILE A 215 9.62 3.92 -13.64
C ILE A 215 9.08 5.21 -13.01
N ALA A 216 9.48 5.51 -11.80
CA ALA A 216 9.12 6.74 -11.11
C ALA A 216 9.51 7.99 -11.92
N GLY A 217 8.70 9.03 -11.84
CA GLY A 217 8.91 10.28 -12.56
C GLY A 217 8.60 10.24 -14.05
N GLN A 218 8.25 9.10 -14.63
CA GLN A 218 7.90 8.97 -16.04
C GLN A 218 6.39 8.74 -16.23
N ALA A 219 5.84 9.27 -17.34
CA ALA A 219 4.52 8.94 -17.90
C ALA A 219 3.38 8.78 -16.89
N ASN A 220 3.18 9.75 -16.00
CA ASN A 220 2.16 9.75 -14.94
C ASN A 220 2.42 8.79 -13.76
N PHE A 221 3.63 8.33 -13.55
CA PHE A 221 4.06 7.72 -12.30
C PHE A 221 4.53 8.80 -11.33
N GLY A 222 4.27 8.58 -10.04
CA GLY A 222 4.78 9.44 -8.98
C GLY A 222 6.28 9.27 -8.77
N ASP A 223 6.86 10.18 -8.00
CA ASP A 223 8.26 10.17 -7.64
C ASP A 223 8.51 9.26 -6.42
N ILE A 224 9.69 8.66 -6.35
CA ILE A 224 10.12 7.93 -5.16
C ILE A 224 10.87 8.88 -4.23
N GLN A 225 10.53 8.82 -2.95
CA GLN A 225 11.21 9.56 -1.90
C GLN A 225 11.84 8.57 -0.91
N SER A 226 13.17 8.50 -0.92
CA SER A 226 13.96 7.74 0.04
C SER A 226 13.93 8.40 1.41
N GLY A 227 14.08 7.61 2.48
CA GLY A 227 14.01 8.08 3.86
C GLY A 227 12.63 8.60 4.28
N ASN A 228 11.57 8.17 3.61
CA ASN A 228 10.20 8.54 3.93
C ASN A 228 9.28 7.32 3.86
N LEU A 229 8.25 7.32 4.71
CA LEU A 229 7.16 6.34 4.67
C LEU A 229 5.83 7.03 4.43
N GLU A 230 4.98 6.42 3.64
CA GLU A 230 3.60 6.87 3.49
C GLU A 230 2.78 6.39 4.68
N MET A 231 2.24 7.33 5.45
CA MET A 231 1.34 7.05 6.56
C MET A 231 -0.06 6.69 6.04
N SER A 232 -0.88 6.11 6.90
CA SER A 232 -2.31 5.92 6.62
C SER A 232 -2.98 7.23 6.20
N ASN A 233 -3.90 7.17 5.25
CA ASN A 233 -4.71 8.32 4.84
C ASN A 233 -5.92 8.58 5.76
N ILE A 234 -5.84 8.13 7.01
CA ILE A 234 -6.89 8.27 8.03
C ILE A 234 -6.70 9.58 8.79
N ASN A 235 -7.79 10.34 8.94
CA ASN A 235 -7.88 11.40 9.92
C ASN A 235 -8.56 10.82 11.18
N MET A 236 -7.80 10.69 12.27
CA MET A 236 -8.27 10.08 13.51
C MET A 236 -9.49 10.80 14.09
N THR A 237 -9.49 12.14 14.06
CA THR A 237 -10.60 12.94 14.60
C THR A 237 -11.90 12.70 13.83
N ASP A 238 -11.82 12.64 12.51
CA ASP A 238 -12.97 12.36 11.66
C ASP A 238 -13.51 10.95 11.90
N GLU A 239 -12.62 9.95 12.01
CA GLU A 239 -13.04 8.56 12.23
C GLU A 239 -13.64 8.36 13.64
N LEU A 240 -13.08 9.01 14.68
CA LEU A 240 -13.69 8.99 16.02
C LEU A 240 -15.08 9.62 16.04
N THR A 241 -15.26 10.73 15.31
CA THR A 241 -16.57 11.36 15.17
C THR A 241 -17.58 10.43 14.47
N LYS A 242 -17.16 9.77 13.38
CA LYS A 242 -17.99 8.77 12.68
C LYS A 242 -18.30 7.56 13.57
N MET A 243 -17.34 7.13 14.40
CA MET A 243 -17.56 6.05 15.34
C MET A 243 -18.66 6.40 16.36
N MET A 244 -18.60 7.61 16.93
CA MET A 244 -19.67 8.09 17.85
C MET A 244 -21.04 8.16 17.16
N GLN A 245 -21.09 8.66 15.92
CA GLN A 245 -22.32 8.71 15.14
C GLN A 245 -22.86 7.30 14.84
N ALA A 246 -21.99 6.36 14.48
CA ALA A 246 -22.39 4.98 14.22
C ALA A 246 -22.90 4.28 15.49
N GLN A 247 -22.27 4.54 16.65
CA GLN A 247 -22.73 4.03 17.96
C GLN A 247 -24.11 4.61 18.33
N GLN A 248 -24.32 5.90 18.11
CA GLN A 248 -25.63 6.53 18.36
C GLN A 248 -26.72 5.95 17.45
N ALA A 249 -26.41 5.77 16.15
CA ALA A 249 -27.34 5.15 15.20
C ALA A 249 -27.66 3.70 15.59
N TYR A 250 -26.66 2.93 16.02
CA TYR A 250 -26.85 1.57 16.51
C TYR A 250 -27.73 1.53 17.76
N SER A 251 -27.49 2.42 18.73
CA SER A 251 -28.28 2.50 19.96
C SER A 251 -29.71 2.96 19.75
N ALA A 252 -29.95 3.80 18.74
CA ALA A 252 -31.28 4.31 18.38
C ALA A 252 -32.12 3.29 17.59
N SER A 253 -31.47 2.30 16.98
CA SER A 253 -32.16 1.25 16.19
C SER A 253 -32.62 0.10 17.05
#